data_33562914f1581f66ddb0dabc982b89d7
#
_entry.id   33562914f1581f66ddb0dabc982b89d7
#
_cell.length_a   1.000
_cell.length_b   1.000
_cell.length_c   1.000
_cell.angle_alpha   90.00
_cell.angle_beta   90.00
_cell.angle_gamma   90.00
#
_symmetry.space_group_name_H-M   'P 1'
#
loop_
_entity.id
_entity.type
_entity.pdbx_description
1 polymer ?
#
loop_
_entity_poly.entity_id
_entity_poly.type
_entity_poly.pdbx_seq_one_letter_code
_entity_poly.pdbx_strand_id
1 'polypeptide(L)'
;MRINHDFHIHTTLSLCAHDASATVENYVRNAKRNGITKLGFSNHMWDSAIPGASERFYKPQNYDHLALLRPEIEKFDGCDGIQLYFGCEAEYDPARRDIALTEEIARKFDYILVPNSHTHMMMPKEFYEPKQRHAQFMLDAFLDTVKSPLAKYVTAMAHPFSAVCCPYPRELLYPLISDAQYGEAFSLAREADVAIELNTCGYVHSTLQQILDHPSLRMFAIAKECGCKFIFGSDAHSAAPGDVQDSWWIAYVLAQALDLKEDDIAPIAR
;
A
#
# COMPACT_ATOMS: atom_id res chain seq x y z
N MET A 1 -11.78 -17.59 -6.25
CA MET A 1 -10.96 -16.44 -6.76
C MET A 1 -9.50 -16.85 -6.73
N ARG A 2 -8.71 -16.47 -7.74
CA ARG A 2 -7.25 -16.67 -7.78
C ARG A 2 -6.57 -15.34 -7.55
N ILE A 3 -5.69 -15.28 -6.55
CA ILE A 3 -4.80 -14.13 -6.34
C ILE A 3 -3.60 -14.33 -7.27
N ASN A 4 -3.40 -13.39 -8.19
CA ASN A 4 -2.39 -13.50 -9.25
C ASN A 4 -1.48 -12.28 -9.34
N HIS A 5 -1.55 -11.37 -8.35
CA HIS A 5 -0.79 -10.14 -8.35
C HIS A 5 -0.25 -9.79 -6.97
N ASP A 6 0.81 -8.99 -6.96
CA ASP A 6 1.37 -8.30 -5.81
C ASP A 6 1.80 -6.90 -6.28
N PHE A 7 1.13 -5.86 -5.79
CA PHE A 7 1.37 -4.47 -6.21
C PHE A 7 2.02 -3.61 -5.13
N HIS A 8 2.55 -4.24 -4.06
CA HIS A 8 3.27 -3.50 -3.04
C HIS A 8 4.61 -4.19 -2.74
N ILE A 9 5.63 -3.78 -3.46
CA ILE A 9 6.98 -4.37 -3.36
C ILE A 9 8.01 -3.25 -3.38
N HIS A 10 8.93 -3.26 -2.42
CA HIS A 10 10.08 -2.38 -2.35
C HIS A 10 11.34 -3.07 -2.84
N THR A 11 12.15 -2.36 -3.62
CA THR A 11 13.46 -2.84 -4.06
C THR A 11 14.58 -2.16 -3.27
N THR A 12 15.83 -2.56 -3.49
CA THR A 12 17.01 -1.92 -2.89
C THR A 12 17.13 -0.41 -3.19
N LEU A 13 16.30 0.15 -4.06
CA LEU A 13 16.20 1.61 -4.26
C LEU A 13 15.41 2.30 -3.15
N SER A 14 14.53 1.61 -2.42
CA SER A 14 13.91 2.15 -1.22
C SER A 14 14.86 2.14 -0.05
N LEU A 15 14.96 3.26 0.66
CA LEU A 15 15.85 3.39 1.82
C LEU A 15 15.45 2.53 3.03
N CYS A 16 14.28 1.91 3.01
CA CYS A 16 13.83 0.94 4.01
C CYS A 16 14.14 -0.51 3.63
N ALA A 17 14.43 -0.80 2.35
CA ALA A 17 14.72 -2.16 1.87
C ALA A 17 16.23 -2.42 1.87
N HIS A 18 16.75 -2.86 3.03
CA HIS A 18 18.19 -3.06 3.24
C HIS A 18 18.70 -4.42 2.79
N ASP A 19 17.81 -5.39 2.50
CA ASP A 19 18.20 -6.72 2.07
C ASP A 19 18.64 -6.71 0.59
N ALA A 20 19.84 -7.20 0.33
CA ALA A 20 20.40 -7.27 -1.03
C ALA A 20 19.58 -8.18 -1.97
N SER A 21 18.70 -9.04 -1.45
CA SER A 21 17.83 -9.88 -2.26
C SER A 21 16.64 -9.11 -2.86
N ALA A 22 16.34 -7.88 -2.39
CA ALA A 22 15.20 -7.08 -2.84
C ALA A 22 15.42 -6.52 -4.27
N THR A 23 15.57 -7.41 -5.24
CA THR A 23 15.81 -7.11 -6.66
C THR A 23 14.65 -7.58 -7.54
N VAL A 24 14.44 -6.91 -8.67
CA VAL A 24 13.43 -7.30 -9.66
C VAL A 24 13.55 -8.78 -10.04
N GLU A 25 14.77 -9.25 -10.34
CA GLU A 25 15.03 -10.64 -10.72
C GLU A 25 14.58 -11.65 -9.65
N ASN A 26 14.91 -11.39 -8.38
CA ASN A 26 14.56 -12.29 -7.29
C ASN A 26 13.06 -12.31 -7.04
N TYR A 27 12.39 -11.16 -7.12
CA TYR A 27 10.93 -11.07 -7.00
C TYR A 27 10.21 -11.80 -8.14
N VAL A 28 10.67 -11.67 -9.38
CA VAL A 28 10.14 -12.43 -10.54
C VAL A 28 10.30 -13.93 -10.32
N ARG A 29 11.47 -14.37 -9.84
CA ARG A 29 11.72 -15.80 -9.53
C ARG A 29 10.76 -16.33 -8.44
N ASN A 30 10.51 -15.53 -7.40
CA ASN A 30 9.57 -15.91 -6.34
C ASN A 30 8.13 -15.94 -6.84
N ALA A 31 7.72 -14.94 -7.62
CA ALA A 31 6.40 -14.85 -8.22
C ALA A 31 6.09 -16.09 -9.08
N LYS A 32 7.04 -16.52 -9.92
CA LYS A 32 6.92 -17.73 -10.72
C LYS A 32 6.65 -18.97 -9.86
N ARG A 33 7.39 -19.15 -8.76
CA ARG A 33 7.20 -20.30 -7.84
C ARG A 33 5.82 -20.33 -7.21
N ASN A 34 5.23 -19.17 -6.97
CA ASN A 34 3.96 -19.03 -6.28
C ASN A 34 2.77 -18.78 -7.21
N GLY A 35 2.99 -18.80 -8.52
CA GLY A 35 1.93 -18.65 -9.53
C GLY A 35 1.36 -17.23 -9.62
N ILE A 36 2.11 -16.23 -9.16
CA ILE A 36 1.81 -14.80 -9.34
C ILE A 36 2.24 -14.42 -10.76
N THR A 37 1.41 -13.67 -11.45
CA THR A 37 1.63 -13.28 -12.85
C THR A 37 1.75 -11.79 -13.07
N LYS A 38 1.54 -10.97 -12.02
CA LYS A 38 1.66 -9.52 -12.07
C LYS A 38 2.40 -9.02 -10.83
N LEU A 39 3.46 -8.25 -11.02
CA LEU A 39 4.21 -7.60 -9.94
C LEU A 39 4.27 -6.10 -10.18
N GLY A 40 3.99 -5.35 -9.13
CA GLY A 40 4.15 -3.91 -9.12
C GLY A 40 5.22 -3.49 -8.12
N PHE A 41 6.17 -2.66 -8.56
CA PHE A 41 7.22 -2.11 -7.72
C PHE A 41 6.83 -0.71 -7.28
N SER A 42 6.67 -0.51 -5.97
CA SER A 42 6.10 0.69 -5.34
C SER A 42 7.05 1.32 -4.33
N ASN A 43 8.31 1.55 -4.72
CA ASN A 43 9.25 2.24 -3.84
C ASN A 43 8.69 3.58 -3.36
N HIS A 44 9.07 4.00 -2.14
CA HIS A 44 8.62 5.28 -1.57
C HIS A 44 8.92 6.46 -2.49
N MET A 45 8.02 7.41 -2.52
CA MET A 45 8.08 8.56 -3.41
C MET A 45 7.65 9.85 -2.73
N TRP A 46 8.48 10.89 -2.89
CA TRP A 46 8.13 12.29 -2.64
C TRP A 46 8.62 13.14 -3.82
N ASP A 47 7.73 13.90 -4.44
CA ASP A 47 8.10 14.74 -5.58
C ASP A 47 9.02 15.88 -5.13
N SER A 48 10.16 16.03 -5.79
CA SER A 48 11.14 17.07 -5.50
C SER A 48 10.60 18.50 -5.65
N ALA A 49 9.52 18.69 -6.42
CA ALA A 49 8.83 19.97 -6.55
C ALA A 49 7.95 20.31 -5.33
N ILE A 50 7.68 19.33 -4.45
CA ILE A 50 6.86 19.50 -3.25
C ILE A 50 7.78 19.71 -2.05
N PRO A 51 7.71 20.87 -1.36
CA PRO A 51 8.50 21.11 -0.16
C PRO A 51 8.05 20.19 0.99
N GLY A 52 8.91 20.01 2.00
CA GLY A 52 8.57 19.27 3.22
C GLY A 52 9.12 17.85 3.29
N ALA A 53 9.69 17.32 2.21
CA ALA A 53 10.36 16.01 2.22
C ALA A 53 11.43 15.96 3.33
N SER A 54 11.42 14.90 4.14
CA SER A 54 12.47 14.68 5.13
C SER A 54 13.82 14.49 4.43
N GLU A 55 14.83 15.22 4.88
CA GLU A 55 16.16 15.28 4.25
C GLU A 55 16.83 13.89 4.08
N ARG A 56 16.63 13.01 5.06
CA ARG A 56 17.33 11.72 5.11
C ARG A 56 16.55 10.56 4.51
N PHE A 57 15.23 10.69 4.35
CA PHE A 57 14.42 9.59 3.88
C PHE A 57 13.68 9.94 2.58
N TYR A 58 12.76 10.92 2.57
CA TYR A 58 11.95 11.18 1.38
C TYR A 58 12.67 11.99 0.30
N LYS A 59 13.50 12.96 0.66
CA LYS A 59 14.16 13.82 -0.32
C LYS A 59 15.02 13.09 -1.36
N PRO A 60 15.78 12.03 -1.00
CA PRO A 60 16.49 11.21 -1.98
C PRO A 60 15.56 10.29 -2.80
N GLN A 61 14.35 9.99 -2.34
CA GLN A 61 13.40 9.07 -2.98
C GLN A 61 12.42 9.86 -3.86
N ASN A 62 12.94 10.51 -4.88
CA ASN A 62 12.18 11.25 -5.89
C ASN A 62 12.05 10.46 -7.20
N TYR A 63 11.35 11.02 -8.17
CA TYR A 63 11.11 10.36 -9.46
C TYR A 63 12.40 9.92 -10.16
N ASP A 64 13.42 10.77 -10.21
CA ASP A 64 14.67 10.47 -10.93
C ASP A 64 15.39 9.26 -10.29
N HIS A 65 15.32 9.16 -8.96
CA HIS A 65 15.85 8.01 -8.24
C HIS A 65 15.04 6.73 -8.54
N LEU A 66 13.71 6.79 -8.49
CA LEU A 66 12.86 5.63 -8.78
C LEU A 66 12.98 5.19 -10.24
N ALA A 67 13.15 6.11 -11.17
CA ALA A 67 13.29 5.83 -12.59
C ALA A 67 14.51 4.96 -12.92
N LEU A 68 15.49 4.86 -12.02
CA LEU A 68 16.63 3.93 -12.14
C LEU A 68 16.19 2.46 -12.18
N LEU A 69 14.95 2.16 -11.73
CA LEU A 69 14.41 0.79 -11.78
C LEU A 69 13.88 0.41 -13.17
N ARG A 70 13.53 1.37 -14.01
CA ARG A 70 12.90 1.10 -15.32
C ARG A 70 13.69 0.12 -16.21
N PRO A 71 15.01 0.24 -16.37
CA PRO A 71 15.76 -0.71 -17.19
C PRO A 71 15.69 -2.15 -16.68
N GLU A 72 15.61 -2.34 -15.36
CA GLU A 72 15.45 -3.68 -14.78
C GLU A 72 14.04 -4.22 -15.01
N ILE A 73 13.01 -3.38 -14.83
CA ILE A 73 11.63 -3.75 -15.14
C ILE A 73 11.52 -4.15 -16.61
N GLU A 74 12.01 -3.33 -17.54
CA GLU A 74 11.98 -3.61 -18.99
C GLU A 74 12.71 -4.92 -19.35
N LYS A 75 13.82 -5.21 -18.67
CA LYS A 75 14.61 -6.45 -18.88
C LYS A 75 13.83 -7.70 -18.48
N PHE A 76 13.03 -7.65 -17.43
CA PHE A 76 12.35 -8.82 -16.86
C PHE A 76 10.85 -8.87 -17.17
N ASP A 77 10.26 -7.81 -17.73
CA ASP A 77 8.84 -7.79 -18.10
C ASP A 77 8.52 -8.87 -19.13
N GLY A 78 7.46 -9.61 -18.88
CA GLY A 78 7.06 -10.76 -19.71
C GLY A 78 7.88 -12.04 -19.48
N CYS A 79 8.99 -11.99 -18.77
CA CYS A 79 9.77 -13.18 -18.42
C CYS A 79 8.88 -14.15 -17.62
N ASP A 80 8.92 -15.41 -18.01
CA ASP A 80 8.11 -16.47 -17.40
C ASP A 80 6.58 -16.19 -17.39
N GLY A 81 6.10 -15.28 -18.23
CA GLY A 81 4.70 -14.86 -18.31
C GLY A 81 4.28 -13.90 -17.18
N ILE A 82 5.23 -13.27 -16.51
CA ILE A 82 4.98 -12.30 -15.44
C ILE A 82 5.05 -10.89 -16.01
N GLN A 83 3.97 -10.12 -15.83
CA GLN A 83 3.89 -8.71 -16.17
C GLN A 83 4.41 -7.85 -15.03
N LEU A 84 5.25 -6.87 -15.34
CA LEU A 84 5.83 -5.95 -14.36
C LEU A 84 5.26 -4.54 -14.53
N TYR A 85 5.07 -3.85 -13.41
CA TYR A 85 4.51 -2.51 -13.37
C TYR A 85 5.43 -1.59 -12.58
N PHE A 86 5.65 -0.41 -13.13
CA PHE A 86 6.42 0.66 -12.49
C PHE A 86 5.48 1.59 -11.74
N GLY A 87 5.38 1.41 -10.44
CA GLY A 87 4.57 2.24 -9.55
C GLY A 87 5.39 3.01 -8.53
N CYS A 88 4.68 3.62 -7.60
CA CYS A 88 5.27 4.19 -6.40
C CYS A 88 4.30 4.12 -5.21
N GLU A 89 4.85 4.12 -4.01
CA GLU A 89 4.15 4.45 -2.79
C GLU A 89 4.39 5.93 -2.49
N ALA A 90 3.44 6.77 -2.94
CA ALA A 90 3.52 8.22 -2.77
C ALA A 90 3.04 8.63 -1.39
N GLU A 91 3.76 9.54 -0.75
CA GLU A 91 3.47 9.91 0.62
C GLU A 91 2.34 10.94 0.72
N TYR A 92 1.63 10.93 1.84
CA TYR A 92 0.71 12.00 2.23
C TYR A 92 1.48 13.14 2.88
N ASP A 93 1.25 14.38 2.42
CA ASP A 93 1.82 15.60 3.03
C ASP A 93 0.80 16.27 3.96
N PRO A 94 0.95 16.15 5.29
CA PRO A 94 0.01 16.72 6.24
C PRO A 94 0.01 18.26 6.26
N ALA A 95 1.09 18.91 5.82
CA ALA A 95 1.16 20.35 5.77
C ALA A 95 0.30 20.93 4.65
N ARG A 96 0.20 20.21 3.54
CA ARG A 96 -0.65 20.54 2.40
C ARG A 96 -2.03 19.90 2.46
N ARG A 97 -2.18 18.87 3.29
CA ARG A 97 -3.33 17.97 3.33
C ARG A 97 -3.63 17.36 1.94
N ASP A 98 -2.56 16.87 1.30
CA ASP A 98 -2.60 16.35 -0.07
C ASP A 98 -1.48 15.34 -0.29
N ILE A 99 -1.50 14.67 -1.45
CA ILE A 99 -0.47 13.72 -1.87
C ILE A 99 0.80 14.50 -2.25
N ALA A 100 1.97 14.00 -1.84
CA ALA A 100 3.27 14.63 -2.12
C ALA A 100 3.74 14.39 -3.57
N LEU A 101 2.84 14.59 -4.53
CA LEU A 101 3.08 14.50 -5.97
C LEU A 101 2.56 15.72 -6.69
N THR A 102 3.17 16.03 -7.83
CA THR A 102 2.56 16.85 -8.88
C THR A 102 1.84 15.95 -9.89
N GLU A 103 0.88 16.54 -10.61
CA GLU A 103 0.17 15.81 -11.68
C GLU A 103 1.13 15.35 -12.79
N GLU A 104 2.16 16.15 -13.09
CA GLU A 104 3.18 15.81 -14.07
C GLU A 104 3.90 14.51 -13.71
N ILE A 105 4.29 14.37 -12.44
CA ILE A 105 5.00 13.19 -11.96
C ILE A 105 4.05 12.00 -11.81
N ALA A 106 2.82 12.22 -11.32
CA ALA A 106 1.83 11.16 -11.18
C ALA A 106 1.57 10.42 -12.51
N ARG A 107 1.53 11.15 -13.63
CA ARG A 107 1.34 10.57 -14.99
C ARG A 107 2.47 9.64 -15.47
N LYS A 108 3.60 9.62 -14.78
CA LYS A 108 4.78 8.84 -15.19
C LYS A 108 4.78 7.41 -14.59
N PHE A 109 3.83 7.09 -13.74
CA PHE A 109 3.69 5.77 -13.11
C PHE A 109 2.55 4.98 -13.73
N ASP A 110 2.68 3.66 -13.78
CA ASP A 110 1.62 2.75 -14.21
C ASP A 110 0.51 2.66 -13.14
N TYR A 111 0.87 2.83 -11.86
CA TYR A 111 -0.03 2.84 -10.71
C TYR A 111 0.60 3.59 -9.53
N ILE A 112 -0.23 4.06 -8.60
CA ILE A 112 0.20 4.80 -7.41
C ILE A 112 -0.54 4.25 -6.20
N LEU A 113 0.22 3.96 -5.15
CA LEU A 113 -0.28 3.66 -3.82
C LEU A 113 -0.09 4.88 -2.92
N VAL A 114 -1.03 5.12 -1.99
CA VAL A 114 -0.89 6.20 -1.00
C VAL A 114 -1.24 5.67 0.38
N PRO A 115 -0.29 5.71 1.35
CA PRO A 115 -0.55 5.30 2.72
C PRO A 115 -1.18 6.45 3.53
N ASN A 116 -2.13 6.12 4.39
CA ASN A 116 -2.58 7.01 5.48
C ASN A 116 -2.01 6.61 6.83
N SER A 117 -1.08 5.68 6.86
CA SER A 117 -0.62 4.93 8.03
C SER A 117 0.87 5.12 8.36
N HIS A 118 1.62 5.89 7.55
CA HIS A 118 3.01 6.27 7.83
C HIS A 118 3.11 7.37 8.91
N THR A 119 2.33 7.22 9.97
CA THR A 119 2.20 8.23 11.03
C THR A 119 3.50 8.50 11.77
N HIS A 120 4.41 7.51 11.84
CA HIS A 120 5.74 7.67 12.44
C HIS A 120 6.63 8.70 11.72
N MET A 121 6.36 8.97 10.44
CA MET A 121 7.08 9.94 9.62
C MET A 121 6.33 11.28 9.50
N MET A 122 5.00 11.23 9.41
CA MET A 122 4.19 12.36 8.96
C MET A 122 3.38 13.01 10.07
N MET A 123 3.12 12.32 11.17
CA MET A 123 2.27 12.82 12.25
C MET A 123 3.11 13.48 13.35
N PRO A 124 2.71 14.65 13.86
CA PRO A 124 3.30 15.22 15.06
C PRO A 124 3.20 14.26 16.25
N LYS A 125 4.29 14.10 17.00
CA LYS A 125 4.39 13.12 18.11
C LYS A 125 3.34 13.32 19.20
N GLU A 126 2.89 14.55 19.42
CA GLU A 126 1.82 14.89 20.35
C GLU A 126 0.45 14.33 19.97
N PHE A 127 0.28 13.82 18.73
CA PHE A 127 -0.97 13.19 18.28
C PHE A 127 -1.04 11.70 18.56
N TYR A 128 0.05 11.10 19.05
CA TYR A 128 -0.01 9.70 19.46
C TYR A 128 -0.93 9.47 20.68
N GLU A 129 -1.05 10.48 21.54
CA GLU A 129 -1.94 10.42 22.69
C GLU A 129 -2.85 11.66 22.81
N PRO A 130 -4.11 11.48 23.15
CA PRO A 130 -4.79 10.18 23.27
C PRO A 130 -4.89 9.48 21.91
N LYS A 131 -4.96 8.12 21.90
CA LYS A 131 -4.99 7.30 20.67
C LYS A 131 -6.08 7.71 19.68
N GLN A 132 -7.15 8.35 20.14
CA GLN A 132 -8.19 8.92 19.31
C GLN A 132 -7.66 9.98 18.34
N ARG A 133 -6.66 10.77 18.74
CA ARG A 133 -6.02 11.75 17.83
C ARG A 133 -5.23 11.07 16.74
N HIS A 134 -4.54 9.97 17.08
CA HIS A 134 -3.81 9.17 16.11
C HIS A 134 -4.78 8.55 15.07
N ALA A 135 -5.85 7.92 15.56
CA ALA A 135 -6.88 7.35 14.68
C ALA A 135 -7.53 8.42 13.79
N GLN A 136 -7.83 9.61 14.36
CA GLN A 136 -8.38 10.73 13.61
C GLN A 136 -7.41 11.26 12.55
N PHE A 137 -6.11 11.37 12.86
CA PHE A 137 -5.11 11.79 11.88
C PHE A 137 -5.09 10.84 10.67
N MET A 138 -5.11 9.53 10.90
CA MET A 138 -5.18 8.56 9.79
C MET A 138 -6.47 8.70 8.99
N LEU A 139 -7.61 8.94 9.65
CA LEU A 139 -8.88 9.15 8.96
C LEU A 139 -8.85 10.44 8.11
N ASP A 140 -8.30 11.52 8.65
CA ASP A 140 -8.18 12.78 7.92
C ASP A 140 -7.26 12.62 6.71
N ALA A 141 -6.11 11.95 6.86
CA ALA A 141 -5.18 11.66 5.75
C ALA A 141 -5.84 10.80 4.65
N PHE A 142 -6.65 9.82 5.02
CA PHE A 142 -7.42 9.03 4.08
C PHE A 142 -8.42 9.90 3.31
N LEU A 143 -9.20 10.70 4.03
CA LEU A 143 -10.22 11.57 3.43
C LEU A 143 -9.60 12.65 2.53
N ASP A 144 -8.49 13.24 2.94
CA ASP A 144 -7.76 14.22 2.13
C ASP A 144 -7.26 13.59 0.83
N THR A 145 -6.70 12.36 0.90
CA THR A 145 -6.21 11.63 -0.27
C THR A 145 -7.33 11.35 -1.28
N VAL A 146 -8.45 10.79 -0.84
CA VAL A 146 -9.56 10.43 -1.76
C VAL A 146 -10.33 11.65 -2.28
N LYS A 147 -10.23 12.80 -1.61
CA LYS A 147 -10.78 14.09 -2.06
C LYS A 147 -9.79 14.92 -2.88
N SER A 148 -8.54 14.52 -2.96
CA SER A 148 -7.51 15.23 -3.72
C SER A 148 -7.86 15.28 -5.22
N PRO A 149 -7.54 16.36 -5.93
CA PRO A 149 -7.55 16.38 -7.41
C PRO A 149 -6.65 15.31 -8.04
N LEU A 150 -5.68 14.79 -7.27
CA LEU A 150 -4.77 13.72 -7.69
C LEU A 150 -5.34 12.32 -7.45
N ALA A 151 -6.48 12.18 -6.76
CA ALA A 151 -7.10 10.87 -6.49
C ALA A 151 -7.33 10.04 -7.77
N LYS A 152 -7.60 10.69 -8.90
CA LYS A 152 -7.74 10.06 -10.24
C LYS A 152 -6.49 9.30 -10.73
N TYR A 153 -5.33 9.51 -10.08
CA TYR A 153 -4.08 8.80 -10.35
C TYR A 153 -3.76 7.76 -9.28
N VAL A 154 -4.47 7.79 -8.16
CA VAL A 154 -4.28 6.84 -7.05
C VAL A 154 -4.98 5.53 -7.38
N THR A 155 -4.23 4.45 -7.42
CA THR A 155 -4.79 3.12 -7.65
C THR A 155 -5.38 2.54 -6.38
N ALA A 156 -4.69 2.69 -5.25
CA ALA A 156 -5.20 2.20 -3.97
C ALA A 156 -4.63 2.94 -2.76
N MET A 157 -5.40 2.91 -1.67
CA MET A 157 -4.88 3.24 -0.33
C MET A 157 -4.03 2.08 0.17
N ALA A 158 -2.74 2.33 0.43
CA ALA A 158 -1.79 1.34 0.93
C ALA A 158 -2.03 1.05 2.42
N HIS A 159 -1.99 -0.25 2.82
CA HIS A 159 -2.15 -0.73 4.21
C HIS A 159 -3.00 0.20 5.09
N PRO A 160 -4.27 0.48 4.68
CA PRO A 160 -5.07 1.55 5.26
C PRO A 160 -5.26 1.34 6.76
N PHE A 161 -5.09 2.41 7.52
CA PHE A 161 -5.23 2.46 8.98
C PHE A 161 -4.31 1.52 9.78
N SER A 162 -3.32 0.89 9.12
CA SER A 162 -2.32 0.03 9.76
C SER A 162 -1.09 0.85 10.17
N ALA A 163 -1.16 1.58 11.28
CA ALA A 163 -0.09 2.49 11.71
C ALA A 163 1.27 1.78 11.82
N VAL A 164 2.19 2.17 10.95
CA VAL A 164 3.56 1.63 10.91
C VAL A 164 4.38 2.26 12.04
N CYS A 165 5.25 1.47 12.69
CA CYS A 165 6.13 1.91 13.79
C CYS A 165 5.37 2.62 14.94
N CYS A 166 4.15 2.20 15.21
CA CYS A 166 3.32 2.72 16.27
C CYS A 166 3.92 2.41 17.66
N PRO A 167 3.93 3.34 18.62
CA PRO A 167 4.50 3.11 19.96
C PRO A 167 3.67 2.17 20.85
N TYR A 168 2.54 1.69 20.37
CA TYR A 168 1.64 0.72 21.02
C TYR A 168 1.07 -0.23 19.96
N PRO A 169 0.42 -1.34 20.34
CA PRO A 169 -0.20 -2.25 19.39
C PRO A 169 -1.18 -1.50 18.47
N ARG A 170 -0.91 -1.53 17.15
CA ARG A 170 -1.71 -0.81 16.14
C ARG A 170 -3.16 -1.28 16.08
N GLU A 171 -3.42 -2.51 16.50
CA GLU A 171 -4.75 -3.11 16.59
C GLU A 171 -5.70 -2.31 17.48
N LEU A 172 -5.15 -1.54 18.42
CA LEU A 172 -5.92 -0.66 19.31
C LEU A 172 -6.52 0.55 18.58
N LEU A 173 -6.06 0.88 17.38
CA LEU A 173 -6.53 2.04 16.62
C LEU A 173 -7.80 1.74 15.79
N TYR A 174 -7.93 0.53 15.25
CA TYR A 174 -9.09 0.17 14.41
C TYR A 174 -10.45 0.39 15.10
N PRO A 175 -10.68 0.02 16.37
CA PRO A 175 -11.94 0.23 17.03
C PRO A 175 -12.24 1.70 17.40
N LEU A 176 -11.25 2.59 17.29
CA LEU A 176 -11.42 4.02 17.59
C LEU A 176 -12.06 4.80 16.42
N ILE A 177 -12.14 4.19 15.25
CA ILE A 177 -12.88 4.70 14.09
C ILE A 177 -14.20 3.95 14.03
N SER A 178 -15.30 4.68 14.05
CA SER A 178 -16.64 4.10 14.01
C SER A 178 -17.01 3.54 12.63
N ASP A 179 -18.01 2.64 12.56
CA ASP A 179 -18.51 2.10 11.30
C ASP A 179 -19.00 3.20 10.36
N ALA A 180 -19.63 4.24 10.91
CA ALA A 180 -20.08 5.38 10.11
C ALA A 180 -18.92 6.16 9.49
N GLN A 181 -17.81 6.35 10.23
CA GLN A 181 -16.61 7.03 9.71
C GLN A 181 -15.91 6.19 8.64
N TYR A 182 -15.77 4.87 8.86
CA TYR A 182 -15.27 3.96 7.82
C TYR A 182 -16.20 3.97 6.59
N GLY A 183 -17.51 3.89 6.79
CA GLY A 183 -18.51 3.91 5.72
C GLY A 183 -18.44 5.18 4.86
N GLU A 184 -18.28 6.36 5.49
CA GLU A 184 -18.05 7.62 4.77
C GLU A 184 -16.75 7.59 3.97
N ALA A 185 -15.64 7.21 4.60
CA ALA A 185 -14.33 7.17 3.97
C ALA A 185 -14.31 6.21 2.76
N PHE A 186 -14.84 5.00 2.90
CA PHE A 186 -14.86 4.02 1.82
C PHE A 186 -15.88 4.35 0.72
N SER A 187 -16.98 5.00 1.04
CA SER A 187 -17.90 5.49 0.01
C SER A 187 -17.21 6.53 -0.89
N LEU A 188 -16.43 7.45 -0.29
CA LEU A 188 -15.65 8.43 -1.04
C LEU A 188 -14.52 7.79 -1.84
N ALA A 189 -13.82 6.76 -1.29
CA ALA A 189 -12.82 6.01 -2.02
C ALA A 189 -13.41 5.33 -3.27
N ARG A 190 -14.58 4.68 -3.13
CA ARG A 190 -15.30 4.08 -4.25
C ARG A 190 -15.70 5.14 -5.29
N GLU A 191 -16.21 6.32 -4.87
CA GLU A 191 -16.57 7.41 -5.78
C GLU A 191 -15.37 7.97 -6.55
N ALA A 192 -14.20 7.97 -5.92
CA ALA A 192 -12.93 8.39 -6.53
C ALA A 192 -12.26 7.27 -7.34
N ASP A 193 -12.85 6.07 -7.41
CA ASP A 193 -12.26 4.85 -8.03
C ASP A 193 -10.90 4.45 -7.42
N VAL A 194 -10.72 4.72 -6.12
CA VAL A 194 -9.53 4.35 -5.35
C VAL A 194 -9.79 3.02 -4.64
N ALA A 195 -9.00 2.01 -4.97
CA ALA A 195 -9.10 0.69 -4.35
C ALA A 195 -8.53 0.68 -2.92
N ILE A 196 -8.78 -0.42 -2.21
CA ILE A 196 -8.30 -0.68 -0.86
C ILE A 196 -7.29 -1.82 -0.91
N GLU A 197 -6.10 -1.61 -0.39
CA GLU A 197 -5.10 -2.67 -0.33
C GLU A 197 -5.39 -3.65 0.81
N LEU A 198 -5.38 -4.93 0.48
CA LEU A 198 -5.23 -6.04 1.41
C LEU A 198 -3.74 -6.36 1.55
N ASN A 199 -3.09 -5.67 2.47
CA ASN A 199 -1.66 -5.81 2.72
C ASN A 199 -1.39 -7.01 3.64
N THR A 200 -0.46 -7.88 3.26
CA THR A 200 -0.16 -9.11 3.99
C THR A 200 0.94 -8.96 5.03
N CYS A 201 1.78 -7.91 4.95
CA CYS A 201 2.90 -7.69 5.88
C CYS A 201 2.47 -7.72 7.35
N GLY A 202 1.31 -7.13 7.63
CA GLY A 202 0.76 -7.06 8.99
C GLY A 202 0.46 -8.40 9.66
N TYR A 203 0.44 -9.51 8.90
CA TYR A 203 -0.02 -10.82 9.35
C TYR A 203 1.03 -11.94 9.24
N VAL A 204 2.25 -11.62 8.78
CA VAL A 204 3.28 -12.62 8.45
C VAL A 204 3.58 -13.61 9.59
N HIS A 205 3.51 -13.15 10.83
CA HIS A 205 3.77 -13.98 12.01
C HIS A 205 2.48 -14.44 12.72
N SER A 206 1.32 -14.25 12.10
CA SER A 206 0.03 -14.59 12.68
C SER A 206 -0.37 -16.01 12.33
N THR A 207 -1.02 -16.68 13.29
CA THR A 207 -1.74 -17.93 13.02
C THR A 207 -3.02 -17.61 12.22
N LEU A 208 -3.59 -18.64 11.59
CA LEU A 208 -4.88 -18.49 10.88
C LEU A 208 -5.96 -17.87 11.79
N GLN A 209 -6.06 -18.31 13.04
CA GLN A 209 -7.05 -17.76 13.97
C GLN A 209 -6.79 -16.29 14.28
N GLN A 210 -5.53 -15.88 14.46
CA GLN A 210 -5.19 -14.48 14.69
C GLN A 210 -5.51 -13.59 13.49
N ILE A 211 -5.36 -14.11 12.26
CA ILE A 211 -5.78 -13.39 11.05
C ILE A 211 -7.30 -13.21 11.03
N LEU A 212 -8.05 -14.29 11.32
CA LEU A 212 -9.51 -14.26 11.32
C LEU A 212 -10.13 -13.40 12.43
N ASP A 213 -9.43 -13.25 13.55
CA ASP A 213 -9.86 -12.43 14.69
C ASP A 213 -9.32 -10.99 14.62
N HIS A 214 -8.53 -10.66 13.59
CA HIS A 214 -7.88 -9.36 13.50
C HIS A 214 -8.90 -8.23 13.30
N PRO A 215 -8.83 -7.11 14.07
CA PRO A 215 -9.84 -6.04 14.02
C PRO A 215 -9.92 -5.31 12.68
N SER A 216 -8.89 -5.42 11.83
CA SER A 216 -8.93 -4.88 10.47
C SER A 216 -9.96 -5.56 9.56
N LEU A 217 -10.36 -6.82 9.86
CA LEU A 217 -11.38 -7.50 9.04
C LEU A 217 -12.73 -6.77 9.09
N ARG A 218 -13.10 -6.17 10.25
CA ARG A 218 -14.27 -5.31 10.34
C ARG A 218 -14.19 -4.13 9.37
N MET A 219 -13.03 -3.46 9.33
CA MET A 219 -12.80 -2.33 8.43
C MET A 219 -12.89 -2.76 6.95
N PHE A 220 -12.24 -3.86 6.57
CA PHE A 220 -12.30 -4.38 5.20
C PHE A 220 -13.70 -4.86 4.81
N ALA A 221 -14.47 -5.42 5.74
CA ALA A 221 -15.87 -5.80 5.50
C ALA A 221 -16.72 -4.57 5.17
N ILE A 222 -16.55 -3.46 5.90
CA ILE A 222 -17.23 -2.20 5.60
C ILE A 222 -16.81 -1.66 4.23
N ALA A 223 -15.52 -1.73 3.89
CA ALA A 223 -15.04 -1.32 2.56
C ALA A 223 -15.74 -2.12 1.44
N LYS A 224 -15.86 -3.44 1.61
CA LYS A 224 -16.59 -4.30 0.67
C LYS A 224 -18.08 -3.93 0.59
N GLU A 225 -18.75 -3.72 1.73
CA GLU A 225 -20.14 -3.31 1.78
C GLU A 225 -20.38 -1.96 1.07
N CYS A 226 -19.41 -1.04 1.13
CA CYS A 226 -19.43 0.22 0.39
C CYS A 226 -19.19 0.04 -1.11
N GLY A 227 -18.80 -1.16 -1.58
CA GLY A 227 -18.52 -1.47 -2.98
C GLY A 227 -17.12 -1.07 -3.44
N CYS A 228 -16.16 -0.89 -2.53
CA CYS A 228 -14.76 -0.69 -2.88
C CYS A 228 -14.21 -1.90 -3.62
N LYS A 229 -13.28 -1.66 -4.55
CA LYS A 229 -12.43 -2.69 -5.12
C LYS A 229 -11.20 -2.91 -4.24
N PHE A 230 -10.54 -4.05 -4.44
CA PHE A 230 -9.37 -4.43 -3.66
C PHE A 230 -8.17 -4.75 -4.56
N ILE A 231 -6.97 -4.50 -4.04
CA ILE A 231 -5.72 -5.04 -4.57
C ILE A 231 -5.01 -5.82 -3.46
N PHE A 232 -4.04 -6.64 -3.84
CA PHE A 232 -3.16 -7.34 -2.90
C PHE A 232 -1.75 -6.78 -2.98
N GLY A 233 -1.14 -6.58 -1.81
CA GLY A 233 0.24 -6.15 -1.65
C GLY A 233 0.91 -6.91 -0.51
N SER A 234 2.16 -7.33 -0.73
CA SER A 234 2.97 -7.96 0.31
C SER A 234 3.68 -6.95 1.19
N ASP A 235 3.98 -5.77 0.65
CA ASP A 235 4.86 -4.78 1.25
C ASP A 235 6.26 -5.38 1.54
N ALA A 236 6.71 -6.21 0.59
CA ALA A 236 7.96 -6.93 0.72
C ALA A 236 9.16 -5.99 0.58
N HIS A 237 10.09 -6.11 1.54
CA HIS A 237 11.37 -5.40 1.58
C HIS A 237 12.56 -6.33 1.38
N SER A 238 12.29 -7.61 1.13
CA SER A 238 13.26 -8.67 0.88
C SER A 238 12.62 -9.74 0.01
N ALA A 239 13.41 -10.37 -0.84
CA ALA A 239 13.01 -11.55 -1.60
C ALA A 239 13.64 -12.84 -1.05
N ALA A 240 14.13 -12.82 0.19
CA ALA A 240 14.68 -13.99 0.85
C ALA A 240 13.60 -15.06 1.10
N PRO A 241 13.94 -16.35 1.04
CA PRO A 241 12.99 -17.41 1.34
C PRO A 241 12.39 -17.30 2.73
N GLY A 242 11.07 -17.44 2.84
CA GLY A 242 10.32 -17.35 4.12
C GLY A 242 10.00 -15.92 4.56
N ASP A 243 10.32 -14.93 3.75
CA ASP A 243 9.95 -13.53 4.00
C ASP A 243 8.52 -13.22 3.54
N VAL A 244 8.11 -11.98 3.71
CA VAL A 244 6.75 -11.46 3.47
C VAL A 244 6.20 -11.90 2.12
N GLN A 245 7.03 -11.89 1.07
CA GLN A 245 6.61 -12.29 -0.27
C GLN A 245 6.18 -13.77 -0.36
N ASP A 246 6.69 -14.65 0.50
CA ASP A 246 6.23 -16.04 0.54
C ASP A 246 4.89 -16.21 1.29
N SER A 247 4.31 -15.11 1.78
CA SER A 247 3.09 -15.10 2.61
C SER A 247 1.81 -14.84 1.81
N TRP A 248 1.81 -15.03 0.49
CA TRP A 248 0.60 -14.83 -0.34
C TRP A 248 -0.60 -15.71 0.06
N TRP A 249 -0.38 -16.80 0.80
CA TRP A 249 -1.48 -17.57 1.38
C TRP A 249 -2.35 -16.73 2.33
N ILE A 250 -1.78 -15.69 2.97
CA ILE A 250 -2.51 -14.74 3.84
C ILE A 250 -3.55 -13.98 3.02
N ALA A 251 -3.18 -13.56 1.81
CA ALA A 251 -4.11 -12.89 0.90
C ALA A 251 -5.32 -13.76 0.56
N TYR A 252 -5.12 -15.08 0.41
CA TYR A 252 -6.24 -16.04 0.23
C TYR A 252 -7.12 -16.12 1.46
N VAL A 253 -6.52 -16.14 2.66
CA VAL A 253 -7.27 -16.16 3.92
C VAL A 253 -8.13 -14.91 4.05
N LEU A 254 -7.56 -13.73 3.80
CA LEU A 254 -8.29 -12.46 3.85
C LEU A 254 -9.41 -12.42 2.80
N ALA A 255 -9.12 -12.83 1.58
CA ALA A 255 -10.11 -12.88 0.52
C ALA A 255 -11.28 -13.83 0.84
N GLN A 256 -11.00 -14.99 1.44
CA GLN A 256 -12.04 -15.93 1.87
C GLN A 256 -12.85 -15.40 3.05
N ALA A 257 -12.18 -14.82 4.06
CA ALA A 257 -12.85 -14.23 5.22
C ALA A 257 -13.82 -13.11 4.82
N LEU A 258 -13.48 -12.36 3.78
CA LEU A 258 -14.29 -11.29 3.23
C LEU A 258 -15.24 -11.75 2.11
N ASP A 259 -15.24 -13.03 1.74
CA ASP A 259 -16.00 -13.59 0.61
C ASP A 259 -15.80 -12.78 -0.69
N LEU A 260 -14.55 -12.38 -1.01
CA LEU A 260 -14.24 -11.61 -2.21
C LEU A 260 -14.42 -12.46 -3.49
N LYS A 261 -14.89 -11.83 -4.54
CA LYS A 261 -15.05 -12.39 -5.88
C LYS A 261 -14.07 -11.73 -6.85
N GLU A 262 -13.93 -12.28 -8.05
CA GLU A 262 -13.09 -11.68 -9.10
C GLU A 262 -13.49 -10.22 -9.40
N ASP A 263 -14.79 -9.93 -9.35
CA ASP A 263 -15.31 -8.58 -9.60
C ASP A 263 -15.00 -7.59 -8.47
N ASP A 264 -14.58 -8.06 -7.30
CA ASP A 264 -14.17 -7.18 -6.19
C ASP A 264 -12.71 -6.72 -6.36
N ILE A 265 -11.96 -7.27 -7.31
CA ILE A 265 -10.55 -6.93 -7.55
C ILE A 265 -10.47 -5.77 -8.54
N ALA A 266 -9.67 -4.75 -8.18
CA ALA A 266 -9.44 -3.61 -9.05
C ALA A 266 -8.67 -4.03 -10.31
N PRO A 267 -9.12 -3.64 -11.51
CA PRO A 267 -8.31 -3.79 -12.70
C PRO A 267 -7.14 -2.81 -12.63
N ILE A 268 -5.91 -3.32 -12.76
CA ILE A 268 -4.76 -2.46 -13.01
C ILE A 268 -4.49 -2.56 -14.49
N ALA A 269 -4.87 -1.49 -15.18
CA ALA A 269 -4.63 -1.34 -16.60
C ALA A 269 -3.36 -0.49 -16.81
N ARG A 270 -2.60 -0.82 -17.84
CA ARG A 270 -1.57 0.05 -18.39
C ARG A 270 -2.19 1.01 -19.40
#